data_2d591b4dffc7c3dfc4dec66de931fa18
#
_entry.id   2d591b4dffc7c3dfc4dec66de931fa18
#
_cell.length_a   1.000
_cell.length_b   1.000
_cell.length_c   1.000
_cell.angle_alpha   90.00
_cell.angle_beta   90.00
_cell.angle_gamma   90.00
#
_symmetry.space_group_name_H-M   'P 1'
#
loop_
_entity.id
_entity.type
_entity.pdbx_description
1 polymer ?
#
loop_
_entity_poly.entity_id
_entity_poly.type
_entity_poly.pdbx_seq_one_letter_code
_entity_poly.pdbx_strand_id
1 'polypeptide(L)'
;MAIAINTETVGKRKVTLNGAVTAYSLIAHNGTNWVDADASDKTLPAQLLALQDGASGDVIEAAPYVVLYDADAPYTQNALQYLSETAGAVTQTRPTTIGSLRQRVGHAVSTDTVVFDMGFAEVEVPVVIAKTATSAATVIDGGNFGATGTLDAANEKVYLTAILPENFLAVTAAGLWVASEAEVAAITFELELSGALSDEAWDANTVETSLHDQPMEGSAADDVFMASITAAFLTTEGLALSKPGSILGMLGNRDDTGTDVSVCFGGYITCKVTK
;
A
#
# COMPACT_ATOMS: atom_id res chain seq x y z
N MET A 1 8.09 8.15 -38.47
CA MET A 1 7.36 7.75 -37.24
C MET A 1 6.79 6.37 -37.53
N ALA A 2 7.45 5.31 -37.05
CA ALA A 2 6.91 3.97 -37.22
C ALA A 2 5.62 3.88 -36.40
N ILE A 3 4.67 3.19 -36.94
CA ILE A 3 3.38 2.96 -36.26
C ILE A 3 3.61 1.76 -35.34
N ALA A 4 3.47 1.96 -34.03
CA ALA A 4 3.42 0.84 -33.12
C ALA A 4 2.24 -0.08 -33.48
N ILE A 5 2.49 -1.38 -33.52
CA ILE A 5 1.50 -2.39 -33.88
C ILE A 5 1.21 -3.25 -32.68
N ASN A 6 -0.04 -3.27 -32.26
CA ASN A 6 -0.52 -4.20 -31.24
C ASN A 6 -0.59 -5.61 -31.84
N THR A 7 0.22 -6.53 -31.35
CA THR A 7 0.29 -7.91 -31.83
C THR A 7 -0.56 -8.88 -31.01
N GLU A 8 -0.85 -8.53 -29.74
CA GLU A 8 -1.69 -9.32 -28.85
C GLU A 8 -2.36 -8.41 -27.81
N THR A 9 -3.63 -8.67 -27.52
CA THR A 9 -4.38 -7.92 -26.50
C THR A 9 -5.29 -8.84 -25.72
N VAL A 10 -5.24 -8.78 -24.39
CA VAL A 10 -6.12 -9.52 -23.50
C VAL A 10 -6.84 -8.55 -22.56
N GLY A 11 -8.11 -8.81 -22.29
CA GLY A 11 -8.91 -7.98 -21.37
C GLY A 11 -9.32 -6.63 -21.94
N LYS A 12 -9.43 -6.51 -23.28
CA LYS A 12 -9.86 -5.31 -23.97
C LYS A 12 -11.24 -4.83 -23.50
N ARG A 13 -11.34 -3.54 -23.20
CA ARG A 13 -12.58 -2.90 -22.76
C ARG A 13 -12.70 -1.47 -23.27
N LYS A 14 -13.93 -0.95 -23.29
CA LYS A 14 -14.22 0.45 -23.59
C LYS A 14 -14.14 1.28 -22.32
N VAL A 15 -13.53 2.45 -22.40
CA VAL A 15 -13.35 3.39 -21.27
C VAL A 15 -13.68 4.81 -21.72
N THR A 16 -14.31 5.59 -20.85
CA THR A 16 -14.61 7.01 -21.10
C THR A 16 -13.48 7.88 -20.54
N LEU A 17 -12.97 8.78 -21.34
CA LEU A 17 -11.84 9.66 -20.97
C LEU A 17 -12.29 10.93 -20.23
N ASN A 18 -11.43 11.42 -19.33
CA ASN A 18 -11.54 12.72 -18.68
C ASN A 18 -10.33 13.64 -19.00
N GLY A 19 -9.74 13.48 -20.14
CA GLY A 19 -8.61 14.22 -20.66
C GLY A 19 -8.26 13.72 -22.05
N ALA A 20 -7.42 14.43 -22.77
CA ALA A 20 -6.87 13.93 -24.03
C ALA A 20 -5.84 12.83 -23.73
N VAL A 21 -5.93 11.70 -24.42
CA VAL A 21 -5.04 10.56 -24.30
C VAL A 21 -4.53 10.20 -25.70
N THR A 22 -3.26 9.87 -25.83
CA THR A 22 -2.70 9.35 -27.09
C THR A 22 -2.69 7.83 -27.10
N ALA A 23 -2.73 7.22 -28.29
CA ALA A 23 -2.58 5.78 -28.41
C ALA A 23 -1.27 5.31 -27.75
N TYR A 24 -1.36 4.19 -27.06
CA TYR A 24 -0.27 3.56 -26.29
C TYR A 24 0.23 4.34 -25.06
N SER A 25 -0.52 5.35 -24.60
CA SER A 25 -0.33 5.92 -23.27
C SER A 25 -0.86 4.97 -22.19
N LEU A 26 -0.19 4.98 -21.04
CA LEU A 26 -0.70 4.34 -19.82
C LEU A 26 -1.81 5.18 -19.22
N ILE A 27 -2.92 4.55 -18.85
CA ILE A 27 -4.08 5.26 -18.27
C ILE A 27 -4.49 4.68 -16.92
N ALA A 28 -5.03 5.57 -16.08
CA ALA A 28 -5.52 5.33 -14.74
C ALA A 28 -6.98 5.76 -14.59
N HIS A 29 -7.72 5.13 -13.68
CA HIS A 29 -9.05 5.57 -13.30
C HIS A 29 -8.96 6.52 -12.10
N ASN A 30 -9.42 7.77 -12.24
CA ASN A 30 -9.33 8.81 -11.21
C ASN A 30 -10.52 8.84 -10.23
N GLY A 31 -11.29 7.75 -10.15
CA GLY A 31 -12.52 7.66 -9.37
C GLY A 31 -13.80 7.90 -10.19
N THR A 32 -13.72 8.66 -11.29
CA THR A 32 -14.88 8.98 -12.15
C THR A 32 -14.68 8.44 -13.57
N ASN A 33 -13.58 8.78 -14.21
CA ASN A 33 -13.25 8.46 -15.59
C ASN A 33 -11.75 8.14 -15.72
N TRP A 34 -11.30 7.93 -16.97
CA TRP A 34 -9.92 7.57 -17.27
C TRP A 34 -9.09 8.77 -17.70
N VAL A 35 -7.89 8.85 -17.19
CA VAL A 35 -6.89 9.90 -17.47
C VAL A 35 -5.53 9.24 -17.72
N ASP A 36 -4.53 10.00 -18.17
CA ASP A 36 -3.15 9.54 -18.20
C ASP A 36 -2.68 9.12 -16.80
N ALA A 37 -2.03 7.97 -16.70
CA ALA A 37 -1.42 7.49 -15.46
C ALA A 37 -0.15 8.28 -15.17
N ASP A 38 0.17 8.50 -13.89
CA ASP A 38 1.31 9.31 -13.47
C ASP A 38 1.99 8.73 -12.23
N ALA A 39 3.30 8.45 -12.31
CA ALA A 39 4.04 7.93 -11.17
C ALA A 39 4.22 8.96 -10.05
N SER A 40 4.14 10.26 -10.34
CA SER A 40 4.22 11.32 -9.34
C SER A 40 2.93 11.45 -8.50
N ASP A 41 1.83 10.85 -8.98
CA ASP A 41 0.54 10.79 -8.27
C ASP A 41 0.14 9.34 -7.97
N LYS A 42 0.29 8.93 -6.71
CA LYS A 42 -0.09 7.56 -6.28
C LYS A 42 -1.57 7.21 -6.48
N THR A 43 -2.43 8.19 -6.71
CA THR A 43 -3.86 7.97 -6.99
C THR A 43 -4.11 7.63 -8.46
N LEU A 44 -3.10 7.79 -9.32
CA LEU A 44 -3.16 7.53 -10.76
C LEU A 44 -2.23 6.39 -11.22
N PRO A 45 -2.24 5.21 -10.58
CA PRO A 45 -1.44 4.07 -11.03
C PRO A 45 -1.92 3.59 -12.39
N ALA A 46 -1.00 3.17 -13.25
CA ALA A 46 -1.35 2.57 -14.54
C ALA A 46 -2.19 1.31 -14.36
N GLN A 47 -3.30 1.25 -15.07
CA GLN A 47 -4.24 0.12 -15.02
C GLN A 47 -4.49 -0.47 -16.41
N LEU A 48 -4.41 0.34 -17.44
CA LEU A 48 -4.62 -0.05 -18.83
C LEU A 48 -3.65 0.70 -19.75
N LEU A 49 -3.42 0.13 -20.92
CA LEU A 49 -2.82 0.81 -22.07
C LEU A 49 -3.94 1.26 -23.03
N ALA A 50 -3.95 2.52 -23.41
CA ALA A 50 -4.86 3.04 -24.44
C ALA A 50 -4.50 2.45 -25.80
N LEU A 51 -5.48 1.97 -26.55
CA LEU A 51 -5.25 1.37 -27.87
C LEU A 51 -5.50 2.34 -29.03
N GLN A 52 -6.01 3.52 -28.72
CA GLN A 52 -6.31 4.58 -29.69
C GLN A 52 -6.27 5.97 -29.02
N ASP A 53 -6.15 7.00 -29.85
CA ASP A 53 -6.26 8.40 -29.42
C ASP A 53 -7.71 8.72 -29.01
N GLY A 54 -7.87 9.68 -28.10
CA GLY A 54 -9.17 10.23 -27.73
C GLY A 54 -9.06 11.57 -27.00
N ALA A 55 -10.09 12.37 -27.11
CA ALA A 55 -10.27 13.61 -26.36
C ALA A 55 -11.10 13.36 -25.08
N SER A 56 -11.20 14.39 -24.24
CA SER A 56 -12.08 14.32 -23.06
C SER A 56 -13.54 14.05 -23.47
N GLY A 57 -14.15 13.06 -22.83
CA GLY A 57 -15.51 12.60 -23.10
C GLY A 57 -15.59 11.48 -24.15
N ASP A 58 -14.53 11.21 -24.88
CA ASP A 58 -14.51 10.11 -25.84
C ASP A 58 -14.49 8.74 -25.16
N VAL A 59 -15.03 7.75 -25.87
CA VAL A 59 -14.97 6.34 -25.47
C VAL A 59 -13.93 5.64 -26.34
N ILE A 60 -12.84 5.23 -25.73
CA ILE A 60 -11.74 4.52 -26.40
C ILE A 60 -11.66 3.05 -25.98
N GLU A 61 -10.91 2.26 -26.73
CA GLU A 61 -10.52 0.91 -26.33
C GLU A 61 -9.19 0.93 -25.59
N ALA A 62 -9.09 0.15 -24.50
CA ALA A 62 -7.91 -0.02 -23.69
C ALA A 62 -7.82 -1.45 -23.13
N ALA A 63 -6.62 -1.89 -22.74
CA ALA A 63 -6.41 -3.23 -22.21
C ALA A 63 -5.32 -3.28 -21.12
N PRO A 64 -5.41 -4.21 -20.14
CA PRO A 64 -4.40 -4.39 -19.10
C PRO A 64 -3.20 -5.22 -19.58
N TYR A 65 -3.38 -6.02 -20.63
CA TYR A 65 -2.30 -6.81 -21.22
C TYR A 65 -2.23 -6.52 -22.72
N VAL A 66 -1.04 -6.10 -23.18
CA VAL A 66 -0.79 -5.76 -24.58
C VAL A 66 0.64 -6.14 -24.95
N VAL A 67 0.80 -6.82 -26.08
CA VAL A 67 2.11 -6.99 -26.72
C VAL A 67 2.20 -5.97 -27.85
N LEU A 68 3.12 -5.03 -27.71
CA LEU A 68 3.34 -3.95 -28.66
C LEU A 68 4.63 -4.17 -29.42
N TYR A 69 4.55 -4.11 -30.75
CA TYR A 69 5.71 -4.03 -31.62
C TYR A 69 5.88 -2.59 -32.12
N ASP A 70 7.05 -2.03 -31.93
CA ASP A 70 7.42 -0.68 -32.39
C ASP A 70 8.87 -0.70 -32.89
N ALA A 71 9.03 -0.67 -34.20
CA ALA A 71 10.35 -0.77 -34.82
C ALA A 71 11.27 0.45 -34.57
N ASP A 72 10.69 1.57 -34.14
CA ASP A 72 11.46 2.79 -33.81
C ASP A 72 11.71 2.95 -32.31
N ALA A 73 11.16 2.03 -31.48
CA ALA A 73 11.30 2.13 -30.05
C ALA A 73 12.71 1.77 -29.58
N PRO A 74 13.32 2.57 -28.73
CA PRO A 74 14.67 2.32 -28.22
C PRO A 74 14.64 1.39 -27.02
N TYR A 75 13.96 0.24 -27.11
CA TYR A 75 13.92 -0.69 -25.98
C TYR A 75 15.25 -1.43 -25.81
N THR A 76 15.68 -1.59 -24.60
CA THR A 76 16.76 -2.51 -24.24
C THR A 76 16.15 -3.87 -23.96
N GLN A 77 16.60 -4.90 -24.66
CA GLN A 77 16.10 -6.27 -24.45
C GLN A 77 16.18 -6.68 -22.98
N ASN A 78 15.14 -7.30 -22.46
CA ASN A 78 14.95 -7.70 -21.06
C ASN A 78 14.84 -6.55 -20.06
N ALA A 79 14.86 -5.28 -20.50
CA ALA A 79 14.66 -4.16 -19.59
C ALA A 79 13.21 -4.11 -19.07
N LEU A 80 13.08 -3.83 -17.78
CA LEU A 80 11.79 -3.56 -17.17
C LEU A 80 11.23 -2.23 -17.66
N GLN A 81 9.94 -2.16 -17.79
CA GLN A 81 9.21 -0.94 -18.12
C GLN A 81 8.48 -0.44 -16.89
N TYR A 82 8.61 0.83 -16.59
CA TYR A 82 7.98 1.49 -15.44
C TYR A 82 7.03 2.59 -15.90
N LEU A 83 6.03 2.87 -15.07
CA LEU A 83 5.25 4.09 -15.18
C LEU A 83 6.19 5.29 -14.96
N SER A 84 6.13 6.27 -15.86
CA SER A 84 6.93 7.49 -15.79
C SER A 84 6.30 8.53 -14.87
N GLU A 85 7.12 9.45 -14.35
CA GLU A 85 6.68 10.71 -13.71
C GLU A 85 6.19 11.75 -14.75
N THR A 86 6.20 11.41 -16.02
CA THR A 86 5.50 12.15 -17.08
C THR A 86 4.21 11.42 -17.39
N ALA A 87 3.09 12.09 -17.24
CA ALA A 87 1.77 11.51 -17.40
C ALA A 87 1.61 10.75 -18.73
N GLY A 88 1.06 9.55 -18.67
CA GLY A 88 0.82 8.64 -19.80
C GLY A 88 2.08 7.92 -20.32
N ALA A 89 3.26 8.33 -19.92
CA ALA A 89 4.52 7.83 -20.50
C ALA A 89 5.04 6.55 -19.81
N VAL A 90 5.87 5.82 -20.56
CA VAL A 90 6.62 4.65 -20.11
C VAL A 90 8.10 4.99 -20.06
N THR A 91 8.83 4.43 -19.11
CA THR A 91 10.27 4.60 -18.98
C THR A 91 10.96 3.28 -18.61
N GLN A 92 12.21 3.09 -19.08
CA GLN A 92 13.08 1.99 -18.64
C GLN A 92 13.88 2.33 -17.37
N THR A 93 13.86 3.61 -16.98
CA THR A 93 14.50 4.06 -15.74
C THR A 93 13.45 4.05 -14.62
N ARG A 94 13.74 3.31 -13.55
CA ARG A 94 12.88 3.29 -12.38
C ARG A 94 12.77 4.70 -11.78
N PRO A 95 11.58 5.22 -11.48
CA PRO A 95 11.42 6.49 -10.79
C PRO A 95 12.20 6.53 -9.48
N THR A 96 12.91 7.63 -9.23
CA THR A 96 13.75 7.80 -8.04
C THR A 96 13.29 8.92 -7.13
N THR A 97 12.35 9.74 -7.57
CA THR A 97 11.75 10.80 -6.73
C THR A 97 11.06 10.18 -5.54
N ILE A 98 11.33 10.72 -4.36
CA ILE A 98 10.75 10.25 -3.12
C ILE A 98 9.24 10.45 -3.17
N GLY A 99 8.48 9.39 -2.80
CA GLY A 99 7.03 9.39 -2.85
C GLY A 99 6.42 9.08 -4.23
N SER A 100 7.21 8.98 -5.28
CA SER A 100 6.73 8.53 -6.58
C SER A 100 6.48 7.03 -6.60
N LEU A 101 5.44 6.63 -7.32
CA LEU A 101 5.06 5.24 -7.50
C LEU A 101 6.07 4.52 -8.40
N ARG A 102 6.64 3.43 -7.92
CA ARG A 102 7.61 2.61 -8.66
C ARG A 102 6.93 1.41 -9.29
N GLN A 103 5.86 1.70 -10.04
CA GLN A 103 5.08 0.67 -10.71
C GLN A 103 5.80 0.10 -11.91
N ARG A 104 6.02 -1.23 -11.90
CA ARG A 104 6.37 -1.98 -13.09
C ARG A 104 5.11 -2.17 -13.94
N VAL A 105 5.18 -1.83 -15.23
CA VAL A 105 4.07 -1.94 -16.17
C VAL A 105 4.31 -2.97 -17.27
N GLY A 106 5.54 -3.51 -17.34
CA GLY A 106 5.87 -4.52 -18.34
C GLY A 106 7.37 -4.81 -18.44
N HIS A 107 7.77 -5.41 -19.56
CA HIS A 107 9.18 -5.68 -19.90
C HIS A 107 9.38 -5.74 -21.42
N ALA A 108 10.56 -5.38 -21.87
CA ALA A 108 10.94 -5.52 -23.27
C ALA A 108 11.41 -6.95 -23.57
N VAL A 109 10.78 -7.59 -24.55
CA VAL A 109 11.16 -8.92 -25.04
C VAL A 109 12.32 -8.83 -26.01
N SER A 110 12.33 -7.78 -26.83
CA SER A 110 13.38 -7.46 -27.80
C SER A 110 13.62 -5.95 -27.85
N THR A 111 14.45 -5.50 -28.78
CA THR A 111 14.63 -4.07 -29.04
C THR A 111 13.38 -3.38 -29.58
N ASP A 112 12.47 -4.15 -30.15
CA ASP A 112 11.31 -3.64 -30.89
C ASP A 112 9.98 -4.11 -30.29
N THR A 113 10.01 -5.00 -29.26
CA THR A 113 8.81 -5.62 -28.72
C THR A 113 8.77 -5.47 -27.20
N VAL A 114 7.67 -4.95 -26.72
CA VAL A 114 7.39 -4.81 -25.29
C VAL A 114 6.08 -5.51 -24.93
N VAL A 115 6.07 -6.16 -23.77
CA VAL A 115 4.88 -6.74 -23.15
C VAL A 115 4.47 -5.83 -22.01
N PHE A 116 3.28 -5.27 -22.10
CA PHE A 116 2.61 -4.60 -20.98
C PHE A 116 1.72 -5.59 -20.24
N ASP A 117 1.88 -5.70 -18.94
CA ASP A 117 1.08 -6.53 -18.03
C ASP A 117 0.85 -5.77 -16.74
N MET A 118 -0.28 -5.08 -16.67
CA MET A 118 -0.66 -4.24 -15.56
C MET A 118 -1.66 -4.95 -14.66
N GLY A 119 -1.50 -4.78 -13.37
CA GLY A 119 -2.39 -5.38 -12.38
C GLY A 119 -2.10 -4.92 -10.97
N PHE A 120 -2.94 -5.38 -10.05
CA PHE A 120 -2.79 -5.16 -8.62
C PHE A 120 -2.65 -6.48 -7.90
N ALA A 121 -1.99 -6.45 -6.76
CA ALA A 121 -1.89 -7.55 -5.83
C ALA A 121 -2.10 -7.03 -4.41
N GLU A 122 -2.43 -7.92 -3.49
CA GLU A 122 -2.35 -7.66 -2.06
C GLU A 122 -1.13 -8.37 -1.50
N VAL A 123 -0.39 -7.68 -0.66
CA VAL A 123 0.76 -8.24 0.06
C VAL A 123 0.65 -7.90 1.54
N GLU A 124 0.98 -8.89 2.35
CA GLU A 124 1.15 -8.67 3.78
C GLU A 124 2.57 -8.17 4.05
N VAL A 125 2.66 -7.08 4.80
CA VAL A 125 3.93 -6.45 5.17
C VAL A 125 4.22 -6.83 6.61
N PRO A 126 5.39 -7.43 6.90
CA PRO A 126 5.79 -7.74 8.26
C PRO A 126 5.85 -6.49 9.14
N VAL A 127 5.25 -6.59 10.30
CA VAL A 127 5.26 -5.54 11.32
C VAL A 127 6.02 -6.05 12.53
N VAL A 128 7.01 -5.29 12.98
CA VAL A 128 7.86 -5.66 14.10
C VAL A 128 7.67 -4.69 15.27
N ILE A 129 7.76 -5.23 16.48
CA ILE A 129 7.77 -4.41 17.69
C ILE A 129 9.09 -3.65 17.71
N ALA A 130 9.00 -2.32 17.62
CA ALA A 130 10.16 -1.45 17.59
C ALA A 130 10.54 -0.95 18.99
N LYS A 131 9.55 -0.70 19.83
CA LYS A 131 9.75 -0.16 21.17
C LYS A 131 8.49 -0.33 22.02
N THR A 132 8.68 -0.43 23.33
CA THR A 132 7.63 -0.21 24.32
C THR A 132 7.76 1.20 24.94
N ALA A 133 6.68 1.81 25.36
CA ALA A 133 6.72 3.11 25.99
C ALA A 133 7.34 3.05 27.38
N THR A 134 7.80 4.21 27.86
CA THR A 134 8.60 4.37 29.07
C THR A 134 7.86 4.11 30.38
N SER A 135 6.57 3.84 30.39
CA SER A 135 5.85 3.68 31.63
C SER A 135 5.45 2.27 31.97
N ALA A 136 5.98 1.25 31.31
CA ALA A 136 5.99 -0.09 31.84
C ALA A 136 5.90 -1.23 30.85
N ALA A 137 5.35 -1.04 29.63
CA ALA A 137 5.34 -2.15 28.67
C ALA A 137 6.76 -2.69 28.45
N THR A 138 6.98 -3.91 28.80
CA THR A 138 8.31 -4.55 28.73
C THR A 138 8.34 -5.43 27.49
N VAL A 139 9.38 -5.28 26.67
CA VAL A 139 9.66 -6.30 25.65
C VAL A 139 10.20 -7.51 26.38
N ILE A 140 9.47 -8.60 26.36
CA ILE A 140 9.87 -9.86 26.95
C ILE A 140 10.19 -10.88 25.86
N ASP A 141 10.97 -11.90 26.25
CA ASP A 141 11.14 -13.08 25.41
C ASP A 141 9.82 -13.86 25.42
N GLY A 142 9.05 -13.77 24.35
CA GLY A 142 7.79 -14.49 24.17
C GLY A 142 7.97 -16.00 23.91
N GLY A 143 9.10 -16.56 24.28
CA GLY A 143 9.39 -17.98 24.08
C GLY A 143 9.43 -18.32 22.59
N ASN A 144 8.50 -19.14 22.14
CA ASN A 144 8.44 -19.58 20.73
C ASN A 144 7.99 -18.49 19.74
N PHE A 145 7.49 -17.35 20.21
CA PHE A 145 6.97 -16.26 19.39
C PHE A 145 7.95 -15.08 19.23
N GLY A 146 9.13 -15.14 19.89
CA GLY A 146 10.11 -14.07 19.85
C GLY A 146 9.77 -12.91 20.79
N ALA A 147 10.19 -11.69 20.43
CA ALA A 147 9.95 -10.50 21.26
C ALA A 147 8.46 -10.14 21.29
N THR A 148 7.90 -9.94 22.47
CA THR A 148 6.53 -9.52 22.70
C THR A 148 6.49 -8.27 23.58
N GLY A 149 5.42 -7.48 23.49
CA GLY A 149 5.17 -6.35 24.39
C GLY A 149 4.12 -6.72 25.43
N THR A 150 4.47 -6.64 26.70
CA THR A 150 3.52 -6.84 27.80
C THR A 150 2.82 -5.54 28.12
N LEU A 151 1.50 -5.59 28.23
CA LEU A 151 0.63 -4.48 28.59
C LEU A 151 -0.15 -4.89 29.84
N ASP A 152 0.34 -4.47 31.03
CA ASP A 152 -0.22 -4.88 32.33
C ASP A 152 -0.90 -3.74 33.10
N ALA A 153 -0.89 -2.54 32.52
CA ALA A 153 -1.60 -1.38 33.08
C ALA A 153 -2.22 -0.49 32.00
N ALA A 154 -3.18 0.33 32.41
CA ALA A 154 -3.79 1.33 31.55
C ALA A 154 -2.76 2.31 30.98
N ASN A 155 -2.94 2.72 29.74
CA ASN A 155 -2.06 3.63 28.99
C ASN A 155 -0.67 3.08 28.68
N GLU A 156 -0.46 1.79 28.79
CA GLU A 156 0.75 1.17 28.30
C GLU A 156 0.69 1.02 26.77
N LYS A 157 1.82 1.28 26.14
CA LYS A 157 1.90 1.42 24.70
C LYS A 157 2.95 0.49 24.09
N VAL A 158 2.62 -0.12 22.98
CA VAL A 158 3.57 -0.83 22.13
C VAL A 158 3.65 -0.13 20.76
N TYR A 159 4.86 0.13 20.30
CA TYR A 159 5.13 0.73 19.01
C TYR A 159 5.61 -0.33 18.04
N LEU A 160 4.96 -0.40 16.90
CA LEU A 160 5.30 -1.31 15.82
C LEU A 160 5.67 -0.50 14.60
N THR A 161 6.53 -1.05 13.76
CA THR A 161 6.94 -0.40 12.51
C THR A 161 6.88 -1.37 11.35
N ALA A 162 6.55 -0.84 10.18
CA ALA A 162 6.62 -1.53 8.91
C ALA A 162 7.20 -0.61 7.84
N ILE A 163 7.86 -1.18 6.85
CA ILE A 163 8.31 -0.45 5.66
C ILE A 163 7.34 -0.80 4.53
N LEU A 164 6.64 0.21 4.04
CA LEU A 164 5.70 0.02 2.94
C LEU A 164 6.43 -0.30 1.63
N PRO A 165 5.89 -1.20 0.80
CA PRO A 165 6.47 -1.51 -0.50
C PRO A 165 6.60 -0.26 -1.39
N GLU A 166 7.60 -0.26 -2.27
CA GLU A 166 7.83 0.86 -3.20
C GLU A 166 6.75 0.98 -4.29
N ASN A 167 6.00 -0.08 -4.52
CA ASN A 167 4.83 -0.12 -5.41
C ASN A 167 3.49 -0.06 -4.63
N PHE A 168 3.53 0.50 -3.42
CA PHE A 168 2.40 0.65 -2.52
C PHE A 168 1.34 1.61 -3.08
N LEU A 169 0.08 1.27 -2.93
CA LEU A 169 -1.08 2.09 -3.29
C LEU A 169 -1.94 2.46 -2.08
N ALA A 170 -2.25 1.48 -1.25
CA ALA A 170 -3.13 1.67 -0.10
C ALA A 170 -2.92 0.58 0.96
N VAL A 171 -3.19 0.89 2.22
CA VAL A 171 -3.42 -0.12 3.26
C VAL A 171 -4.85 -0.64 3.10
N THR A 172 -5.03 -1.96 3.03
CA THR A 172 -6.35 -2.59 2.92
C THR A 172 -6.81 -3.23 4.23
N ALA A 173 -5.86 -3.62 5.07
CA ALA A 173 -6.12 -4.09 6.42
C ALA A 173 -4.91 -3.86 7.33
N ALA A 174 -5.15 -3.66 8.61
CA ALA A 174 -4.11 -3.61 9.65
C ALA A 174 -4.68 -4.08 10.98
N GLY A 175 -3.82 -4.52 11.89
CA GLY A 175 -4.23 -4.92 13.22
C GLY A 175 -3.08 -5.42 14.08
N LEU A 176 -3.40 -5.69 15.34
CA LEU A 176 -2.49 -6.24 16.34
C LEU A 176 -2.87 -7.69 16.67
N TRP A 177 -1.85 -8.52 16.89
CA TRP A 177 -1.98 -9.82 17.51
C TRP A 177 -1.75 -9.68 19.00
N VAL A 178 -2.79 -9.94 19.79
CA VAL A 178 -2.76 -9.80 21.25
C VAL A 178 -3.34 -11.05 21.91
N ALA A 179 -2.86 -11.36 23.11
CA ALA A 179 -3.49 -12.36 23.96
C ALA A 179 -3.62 -11.80 25.37
N SER A 180 -4.58 -12.29 26.13
CA SER A 180 -4.75 -11.98 27.54
C SER A 180 -4.51 -13.25 28.37
N GLU A 181 -3.80 -13.12 29.49
CA GLU A 181 -3.57 -14.23 30.44
C GLU A 181 -4.82 -14.63 31.21
N ALA A 182 -5.86 -13.78 31.19
CA ALA A 182 -7.12 -14.07 31.88
C ALA A 182 -8.31 -13.88 30.91
N GLU A 183 -9.42 -14.54 31.22
CA GLU A 183 -10.70 -14.25 30.56
C GLU A 183 -11.13 -12.84 30.91
N VAL A 184 -11.13 -11.94 29.93
CA VAL A 184 -11.36 -10.52 30.13
C VAL A 184 -12.69 -10.12 29.54
N ALA A 185 -13.50 -9.46 30.36
CA ALA A 185 -14.81 -8.99 29.94
C ALA A 185 -14.73 -7.84 28.92
N ALA A 186 -13.69 -7.00 28.99
CA ALA A 186 -13.40 -5.96 28.02
C ALA A 186 -11.98 -5.41 28.22
N ILE A 187 -11.07 -5.66 27.29
CA ILE A 187 -9.86 -4.86 27.09
C ILE A 187 -10.08 -4.04 25.83
N THR A 188 -9.83 -2.75 25.90
CA THR A 188 -9.91 -1.87 24.74
C THR A 188 -8.49 -1.54 24.28
N PHE A 189 -8.21 -1.75 23.00
CA PHE A 189 -6.98 -1.31 22.36
C PHE A 189 -7.25 -0.11 21.48
N GLU A 190 -6.49 0.93 21.70
CA GLU A 190 -6.42 2.04 20.78
C GLU A 190 -5.34 1.78 19.73
N LEU A 191 -5.65 1.94 18.47
CA LEU A 191 -4.72 1.76 17.36
C LEU A 191 -4.51 3.11 16.65
N GLU A 192 -3.27 3.50 16.54
CA GLU A 192 -2.85 4.73 15.88
C GLU A 192 -1.91 4.39 14.71
N LEU A 193 -2.07 5.07 13.58
CA LEU A 193 -1.18 4.93 12.43
C LEU A 193 -0.42 6.24 12.19
N SER A 194 0.86 6.15 11.94
CA SER A 194 1.70 7.29 11.54
C SER A 194 2.62 6.89 10.39
N GLY A 195 3.00 7.84 9.55
CA GLY A 195 3.89 7.57 8.42
C GLY A 195 4.90 8.67 8.18
N ALA A 196 6.12 8.30 7.78
CA ALA A 196 7.16 9.22 7.38
C ALA A 196 7.94 8.72 6.16
N LEU A 197 8.34 9.63 5.27
CA LEU A 197 9.32 9.35 4.22
C LEU A 197 10.74 9.47 4.75
N SER A 198 11.69 8.92 4.02
CA SER A 198 13.09 8.89 4.43
C SER A 198 13.78 10.26 4.55
N ASP A 199 13.20 11.29 3.98
CA ASP A 199 13.67 12.68 4.01
C ASP A 199 12.82 13.62 4.87
N GLU A 200 11.76 13.09 5.48
CA GLU A 200 10.90 13.84 6.39
C GLU A 200 11.39 13.67 7.84
N ALA A 201 11.23 14.72 8.64
CA ALA A 201 11.43 14.59 10.08
C ALA A 201 10.43 13.55 10.63
N TRP A 202 10.94 12.59 11.38
CA TRP A 202 10.15 11.45 11.89
C TRP A 202 8.96 11.85 12.78
N ASP A 203 8.99 13.06 13.29
CA ASP A 203 7.96 13.67 14.14
C ASP A 203 7.07 14.70 13.41
N ALA A 204 7.33 14.97 12.12
CA ALA A 204 6.60 15.97 11.36
C ALA A 204 5.25 15.50 10.81
N ASN A 205 5.05 14.19 10.74
CA ASN A 205 3.86 13.57 10.15
C ASN A 205 3.16 12.65 11.14
N THR A 206 2.98 13.08 12.36
CA THR A 206 2.00 12.46 13.24
C THR A 206 0.61 12.70 12.64
N VAL A 207 0.09 11.66 12.04
CA VAL A 207 -1.28 11.61 11.73
C VAL A 207 -1.95 10.94 12.79
N GLU A 208 -2.53 11.61 13.65
CA GLU A 208 -3.58 11.05 14.05
C GLU A 208 -4.19 11.66 15.16
N THR A 209 -5.33 11.66 15.15
CA THR A 209 -6.16 12.19 16.15
C THR A 209 -7.34 11.30 16.50
N SER A 210 -7.51 10.18 15.81
CA SER A 210 -8.59 9.27 16.16
C SER A 210 -8.05 7.91 16.52
N LEU A 211 -8.24 7.58 17.74
CA LEU A 211 -7.99 6.26 18.30
C LEU A 211 -9.12 5.32 17.89
N HIS A 212 -8.77 4.10 17.52
CA HIS A 212 -9.75 3.10 17.16
C HIS A 212 -9.84 2.05 18.25
N ASP A 213 -10.92 2.09 19.01
CA ASP A 213 -11.18 1.16 20.10
C ASP A 213 -11.57 -0.21 19.56
N GLN A 214 -10.86 -1.23 19.97
CA GLN A 214 -11.20 -2.61 19.68
C GLN A 214 -11.42 -3.40 20.97
N PRO A 215 -12.67 -3.71 21.31
CA PRO A 215 -12.95 -4.54 22.49
C PRO A 215 -12.49 -5.98 22.23
N MET A 216 -11.87 -6.56 23.23
CA MET A 216 -11.54 -8.00 23.27
C MET A 216 -12.64 -8.82 23.97
N GLU A 217 -13.87 -8.44 23.83
CA GLU A 217 -15.00 -9.11 24.49
C GLU A 217 -15.09 -10.59 24.07
N GLY A 218 -15.16 -11.46 25.05
CA GLY A 218 -15.43 -12.90 24.83
C GLY A 218 -14.22 -13.75 24.44
N SER A 219 -12.99 -13.24 24.51
CA SER A 219 -11.83 -14.09 24.37
C SER A 219 -11.60 -14.89 25.67
N ALA A 220 -11.36 -16.20 25.55
CA ALA A 220 -10.93 -17.01 26.67
C ALA A 220 -9.50 -16.66 27.08
N ALA A 221 -9.12 -17.03 28.32
CA ALA A 221 -7.74 -16.90 28.76
C ALA A 221 -6.78 -17.59 27.78
N ASP A 222 -5.64 -16.98 27.52
CA ASP A 222 -4.58 -17.45 26.61
C ASP A 222 -4.97 -17.55 25.12
N ASP A 223 -6.17 -17.12 24.74
CA ASP A 223 -6.52 -17.04 23.32
C ASP A 223 -5.82 -15.88 22.63
N VAL A 224 -5.26 -16.15 21.45
CA VAL A 224 -4.71 -15.11 20.60
C VAL A 224 -5.86 -14.42 19.86
N PHE A 225 -5.97 -13.14 20.03
CA PHE A 225 -6.99 -12.30 19.44
C PHE A 225 -6.38 -11.32 18.44
N MET A 226 -7.14 -10.98 17.41
CA MET A 226 -6.72 -10.01 16.41
C MET A 226 -7.52 -8.71 16.56
N ALA A 227 -6.89 -7.68 17.13
CA ALA A 227 -7.44 -6.34 17.13
C ALA A 227 -7.26 -5.71 15.75
N SER A 228 -8.34 -5.57 14.99
CA SER A 228 -8.29 -5.09 13.60
C SER A 228 -8.71 -3.63 13.50
N ILE A 229 -7.97 -2.87 12.70
CA ILE A 229 -8.39 -1.53 12.30
C ILE A 229 -9.48 -1.64 11.23
N THR A 230 -10.58 -0.91 11.40
CA THR A 230 -11.70 -0.97 10.43
C THR A 230 -11.33 -0.33 9.09
N ALA A 231 -11.96 -0.80 8.01
CA ALA A 231 -11.79 -0.23 6.68
C ALA A 231 -12.17 1.26 6.63
N ALA A 232 -13.15 1.70 7.43
CA ALA A 232 -13.54 3.11 7.51
C ALA A 232 -12.41 3.98 8.09
N PHE A 233 -11.74 3.51 9.15
CA PHE A 233 -10.59 4.19 9.73
C PHE A 233 -9.42 4.25 8.74
N LEU A 234 -9.11 3.12 8.07
CA LEU A 234 -8.06 3.06 7.05
C LEU A 234 -8.29 4.01 5.88
N THR A 235 -9.54 4.32 5.54
CA THR A 235 -9.86 5.23 4.43
C THR A 235 -9.85 6.71 4.82
N THR A 236 -10.11 7.03 6.09
CA THR A 236 -10.32 8.42 6.53
C THR A 236 -9.05 9.07 7.07
N GLU A 237 -8.26 8.37 7.85
CA GLU A 237 -7.24 8.99 8.69
C GLU A 237 -5.78 8.60 8.34
N GLY A 238 -5.48 7.35 8.14
CA GLY A 238 -4.09 6.88 8.03
C GLY A 238 -3.48 6.94 6.63
N LEU A 239 -4.30 7.03 5.59
CA LEU A 239 -3.85 6.76 4.22
C LEU A 239 -3.31 7.97 3.47
N ALA A 240 -3.67 9.18 3.89
CA ALA A 240 -3.20 10.41 3.23
C ALA A 240 -1.67 10.56 3.30
N LEU A 241 -1.03 10.00 4.33
CA LEU A 241 0.42 10.11 4.52
C LEU A 241 1.19 8.87 4.10
N SER A 242 0.53 7.74 3.87
CA SER A 242 1.22 6.53 3.41
C SER A 242 1.64 6.70 1.96
N LYS A 243 2.94 6.69 1.71
CA LYS A 243 3.54 6.80 0.37
C LYS A 243 4.41 5.58 0.08
N PRO A 244 4.67 5.26 -1.20
CA PRO A 244 5.58 4.17 -1.55
C PRO A 244 6.93 4.31 -0.85
N GLY A 245 7.39 3.24 -0.21
CA GLY A 245 8.67 3.20 0.50
C GLY A 245 8.71 3.97 1.83
N SER A 246 7.58 4.47 2.34
CA SER A 246 7.54 5.13 3.64
C SER A 246 7.62 4.11 4.80
N ILE A 247 8.01 4.61 5.96
CA ILE A 247 7.89 3.88 7.21
C ILE A 247 6.50 4.16 7.77
N LEU A 248 5.76 3.11 8.07
CA LEU A 248 4.47 3.18 8.76
C LEU A 248 4.67 2.74 10.21
N GLY A 249 4.32 3.61 11.14
CA GLY A 249 4.23 3.29 12.56
C GLY A 249 2.81 2.87 12.92
N MET A 250 2.69 1.91 13.81
CA MET A 250 1.43 1.53 14.44
C MET A 250 1.61 1.53 15.94
N LEU A 251 0.69 2.14 16.65
CA LEU A 251 0.67 2.20 18.10
C LEU A 251 -0.49 1.36 18.62
N GLY A 252 -0.19 0.43 19.51
CA GLY A 252 -1.17 -0.23 20.35
C GLY A 252 -1.14 0.39 21.74
N ASN A 253 -2.27 0.85 22.24
CA ASN A 253 -2.44 1.38 23.58
C ASN A 253 -3.54 0.62 24.30
N ARG A 254 -3.27 0.16 25.51
CA ARG A 254 -4.29 -0.40 26.38
C ARG A 254 -5.01 0.73 27.13
N ASP A 255 -6.33 0.83 26.97
CA ASP A 255 -7.15 1.93 27.50
C ASP A 255 -8.06 1.54 28.68
N ASP A 256 -7.93 0.34 29.22
CA ASP A 256 -8.75 -0.05 30.36
C ASP A 256 -8.01 0.09 31.71
N THR A 257 -8.78 -0.03 32.79
CA THR A 257 -8.27 -0.01 34.16
C THR A 257 -8.10 -1.41 34.77
N GLY A 258 -8.19 -2.46 33.95
CA GLY A 258 -8.04 -3.85 34.37
C GLY A 258 -6.61 -4.14 34.84
N THR A 259 -6.48 -5.15 35.68
CA THR A 259 -5.19 -5.62 36.21
C THR A 259 -4.64 -6.82 35.46
N ASP A 260 -5.37 -7.32 34.46
CA ASP A 260 -4.96 -8.51 33.73
C ASP A 260 -3.86 -8.19 32.73
N VAL A 261 -2.91 -9.10 32.59
CA VAL A 261 -1.78 -8.92 31.69
C VAL A 261 -2.21 -9.26 30.27
N SER A 262 -1.96 -8.35 29.34
CA SER A 262 -2.09 -8.59 27.91
C SER A 262 -0.73 -8.62 27.26
N VAL A 263 -0.58 -9.46 26.25
CA VAL A 263 0.67 -9.61 25.52
C VAL A 263 0.43 -9.30 24.04
N CYS A 264 1.16 -8.33 23.50
CA CYS A 264 1.16 -8.03 22.09
C CYS A 264 2.31 -8.80 21.41
N PHE A 265 1.97 -9.67 20.46
CA PHE A 265 2.93 -10.48 19.71
C PHE A 265 3.43 -9.79 18.44
N GLY A 266 2.83 -8.70 18.04
CA GLY A 266 3.12 -7.99 16.81
C GLY A 266 1.86 -7.49 16.12
N GLY A 267 1.97 -7.24 14.83
CA GLY A 267 0.84 -6.80 14.03
C GLY A 267 0.95 -7.27 12.59
N TYR A 268 -0.05 -6.92 11.81
CA TYR A 268 -0.05 -7.13 10.38
C TYR A 268 -0.54 -5.87 9.66
N ILE A 269 -0.05 -5.68 8.46
CA ILE A 269 -0.51 -4.65 7.53
C ILE A 269 -0.64 -5.32 6.17
N THR A 270 -1.85 -5.32 5.60
CA THR A 270 -2.07 -5.76 4.23
C THR A 270 -2.15 -4.55 3.33
N CYS A 271 -1.36 -4.57 2.28
CA CYS A 271 -1.25 -3.48 1.33
C CYS A 271 -1.73 -3.89 -0.05
N LYS A 272 -2.49 -3.02 -0.69
CA LYS A 272 -2.69 -3.05 -2.13
C LYS A 272 -1.44 -2.49 -2.80
N VAL A 273 -0.90 -3.24 -3.74
CA VAL A 273 0.30 -2.87 -4.50
C VAL A 273 0.04 -3.02 -6.00
N THR A 274 0.84 -2.34 -6.82
CA THR A 274 0.91 -2.64 -8.25
C THR A 274 1.78 -3.88 -8.47
N LYS A 275 1.50 -4.61 -9.56
CA LYS A 275 2.35 -5.75 -9.95
C LYS A 275 3.76 -5.33 -10.33
#